data_e9ba1d974728f64cf085af59b6c7833c
#
_entry.id   e9ba1d974728f64cf085af59b6c7833c
#
_cell.length_a   1.000
_cell.length_b   1.000
_cell.length_c   1.000
_cell.angle_alpha   90.00
_cell.angle_beta   90.00
_cell.angle_gamma   90.00
#
_symmetry.space_group_name_H-M   'P 1'
#
loop_
_entity.id
_entity.type
_entity.pdbx_description
1 polymer ?
#
loop_
_entity_poly.entity_id
_entity_poly.type
_entity_poly.pdbx_seq_one_letter_code
_entity_poly.pdbx_strand_id
1 'polypeptide(L)'
;MSTIDRYIFKQFIPPFIFGLLIFTFSITINRILLLTQMVLNKGVGITAVLKLASLTIPDFMIITLPVSFLLAVLTVFGKMTQDNEIMALKVSGVSIFKLTKPVLLFAMIPLAVSILFSFYMAPRFNFFFRVLAVKEFKKAALSALKKNAFTDKFGKLKIFVRDVNTNKSTLKGVFILNRVHNTPETLIAKSGAIVYNQKQNTLYFYLKNGIIQNQDPNSKNFWILHFNTYKINIKLKGLSFPGKNGSVHFMTFPELARRYLSEKDSKIKNIYLIYLYKKIAIPLATILFVFIGMSLGMFLEKRSLFLAISYTIIIVTAYYILFTSGFYLSLRNQINPVIGVWGADLFLFVSGFILYLRTLLR
;
A
#
# COMPACT_ATOMS: atom_id res chain seq x y z
N MET A 1 -12.50 -27.79 24.01
CA MET A 1 -11.06 -27.55 23.85
C MET A 1 -10.35 -28.41 24.88
N SER A 2 -9.38 -29.25 24.47
CA SER A 2 -8.56 -30.03 25.40
C SER A 2 -7.63 -29.07 26.18
N THR A 3 -7.07 -29.59 27.30
CA THR A 3 -6.08 -28.82 28.10
C THR A 3 -4.89 -28.40 27.24
N ILE A 4 -4.48 -29.27 26.30
CA ILE A 4 -3.40 -29.02 25.34
C ILE A 4 -3.77 -27.88 24.39
N ASP A 5 -4.99 -27.86 23.87
CA ASP A 5 -5.44 -26.79 22.98
C ASP A 5 -5.36 -25.42 23.66
N ARG A 6 -5.81 -25.35 24.91
CA ARG A 6 -5.79 -24.10 25.70
C ARG A 6 -4.37 -23.64 26.02
N TYR A 7 -3.49 -24.59 26.30
CA TYR A 7 -2.08 -24.33 26.55
C TYR A 7 -1.39 -23.73 25.33
N ILE A 8 -1.53 -24.40 24.17
CA ILE A 8 -0.98 -23.94 22.90
C ILE A 8 -1.52 -22.55 22.56
N PHE A 9 -2.85 -22.36 22.67
CA PHE A 9 -3.49 -21.08 22.37
C PHE A 9 -2.89 -19.92 23.19
N LYS A 10 -2.68 -20.13 24.50
CA LYS A 10 -2.06 -19.11 25.36
C LYS A 10 -0.63 -18.77 24.96
N GLN A 11 0.15 -19.73 24.49
CA GLN A 11 1.52 -19.50 24.05
C GLN A 11 1.61 -18.71 22.74
N PHE A 12 0.58 -18.76 21.88
CA PHE A 12 0.57 -18.02 20.62
C PHE A 12 0.36 -16.50 20.78
N ILE A 13 -0.40 -16.09 21.80
CA ILE A 13 -0.81 -14.69 21.96
C ILE A 13 0.40 -13.74 22.08
N PRO A 14 1.38 -13.94 22.96
CA PRO A 14 2.50 -13.02 23.13
C PRO A 14 3.34 -12.84 21.85
N PRO A 15 3.85 -13.91 21.18
CA PRO A 15 4.67 -13.73 19.99
C PRO A 15 3.86 -13.22 18.78
N PHE A 16 2.55 -13.50 18.71
CA PHE A 16 1.67 -12.96 17.68
C PHE A 16 1.50 -11.45 17.83
N ILE A 17 1.18 -10.97 19.06
CA ILE A 17 1.05 -9.52 19.31
C ILE A 17 2.39 -8.82 19.09
N PHE A 18 3.48 -9.39 19.57
CA PHE A 18 4.83 -8.86 19.37
C PHE A 18 5.17 -8.73 17.88
N GLY A 19 4.94 -9.79 17.11
CA GLY A 19 5.12 -9.77 15.66
C GLY A 19 4.24 -8.74 14.97
N LEU A 20 2.96 -8.63 15.40
CA LEU A 20 2.02 -7.66 14.84
C LEU A 20 2.51 -6.22 15.06
N LEU A 21 3.00 -5.90 16.26
CA LEU A 21 3.54 -4.58 16.57
C LEU A 21 4.81 -4.30 15.76
N ILE A 22 5.77 -5.23 15.74
CA ILE A 22 7.06 -5.03 15.03
C ILE A 22 6.84 -4.87 13.53
N PHE A 23 6.12 -5.79 12.89
CA PHE A 23 5.95 -5.74 11.43
C PHE A 23 5.06 -4.56 11.01
N THR A 24 3.99 -4.26 11.76
CA THR A 24 3.16 -3.07 11.48
C THR A 24 3.98 -1.79 11.64
N PHE A 25 4.78 -1.67 12.69
CA PHE A 25 5.64 -0.51 12.91
C PHE A 25 6.70 -0.39 11.80
N SER A 26 7.37 -1.48 11.44
CA SER A 26 8.41 -1.51 10.40
C SER A 26 7.88 -1.06 9.04
N ILE A 27 6.69 -1.53 8.63
CA ILE A 27 6.08 -1.12 7.36
C ILE A 27 5.58 0.32 7.44
N THR A 28 5.00 0.71 8.58
CA THR A 28 4.45 2.06 8.79
C THR A 28 5.54 3.13 8.82
N ILE A 29 6.71 2.85 9.42
CA ILE A 29 7.81 3.82 9.48
C ILE A 29 8.32 4.20 8.09
N ASN A 30 8.41 3.25 7.17
CA ASN A 30 8.78 3.52 5.79
C ASN A 30 7.74 4.45 5.11
N ARG A 31 6.45 4.23 5.39
CA ARG A 31 5.38 5.10 4.88
C ARG A 31 5.42 6.49 5.49
N ILE A 32 5.72 6.58 6.80
CA ILE A 32 5.89 7.87 7.49
C ILE A 32 7.04 8.65 6.87
N LEU A 33 8.19 8.04 6.60
CA LEU A 33 9.33 8.70 5.94
C LEU A 33 8.95 9.30 4.59
N LEU A 34 8.20 8.56 3.76
CA LEU A 34 7.68 9.08 2.49
C LEU A 34 6.70 10.24 2.70
N LEU A 35 5.84 10.17 3.73
CA LEU A 35 4.89 11.23 4.05
C LEU A 35 5.60 12.46 4.67
N THR A 36 6.71 12.28 5.38
CA THR A 36 7.50 13.39 5.96
C THR A 36 8.09 14.30 4.88
N GLN A 37 8.44 13.74 3.71
CA GLN A 37 8.83 14.55 2.55
C GLN A 37 7.74 15.53 2.12
N MET A 38 6.48 15.23 2.43
CA MET A 38 5.36 16.13 2.17
C MET A 38 5.34 17.32 3.13
N VAL A 39 5.76 17.14 4.38
CA VAL A 39 5.93 18.23 5.34
C VAL A 39 7.07 19.14 4.90
N LEU A 40 8.25 18.57 4.70
CA LEU A 40 9.49 19.31 4.42
C LEU A 40 9.43 20.05 3.08
N ASN A 41 9.00 19.36 2.03
CA ASN A 41 9.07 19.89 0.67
C ASN A 41 7.81 20.63 0.25
N LYS A 42 6.66 20.40 0.91
CA LYS A 42 5.35 20.88 0.43
C LYS A 42 4.55 21.66 1.48
N GLY A 43 5.06 21.81 2.72
CA GLY A 43 4.40 22.59 3.77
C GLY A 43 3.09 21.99 4.28
N VAL A 44 2.90 20.67 4.16
CA VAL A 44 1.76 19.95 4.76
C VAL A 44 1.97 19.86 6.25
N GLY A 45 0.96 20.18 7.06
CA GLY A 45 1.07 20.13 8.53
C GLY A 45 1.31 18.72 9.06
N ILE A 46 2.08 18.58 10.15
CA ILE A 46 2.43 17.29 10.75
C ILE A 46 1.19 16.49 11.19
N THR A 47 0.15 17.17 11.68
CA THR A 47 -1.12 16.54 12.07
C THR A 47 -1.84 15.88 10.89
N ALA A 48 -1.75 16.49 9.69
CA ALA A 48 -2.30 15.91 8.47
C ALA A 48 -1.50 14.67 8.05
N VAL A 49 -0.17 14.68 8.23
CA VAL A 49 0.69 13.52 7.95
C VAL A 49 0.38 12.36 8.89
N LEU A 50 0.20 12.61 10.18
CA LEU A 50 -0.18 11.56 11.14
C LEU A 50 -1.56 10.97 10.81
N LYS A 51 -2.54 11.80 10.44
CA LYS A 51 -3.85 11.33 9.96
C LYS A 51 -3.73 10.51 8.67
N LEU A 52 -2.90 10.94 7.72
CA LEU A 52 -2.64 10.17 6.50
C LEU A 52 -1.96 8.84 6.81
N ALA A 53 -0.99 8.81 7.72
CA ALA A 53 -0.31 7.59 8.13
C ALA A 53 -1.30 6.60 8.79
N SER A 54 -2.16 7.06 9.70
CA SER A 54 -3.15 6.18 10.35
C SER A 54 -4.14 5.57 9.36
N LEU A 55 -4.50 6.29 8.29
CA LEU A 55 -5.38 5.77 7.23
C LEU A 55 -4.74 4.66 6.39
N THR A 56 -3.43 4.46 6.46
CA THR A 56 -2.75 3.35 5.76
C THR A 56 -2.64 2.08 6.59
N ILE A 57 -2.87 2.14 7.91
CA ILE A 57 -2.76 0.98 8.81
C ILE A 57 -3.62 -0.21 8.36
N PRO A 58 -4.91 -0.04 7.98
CA PRO A 58 -5.73 -1.15 7.53
C PRO A 58 -5.19 -1.89 6.31
N ASP A 59 -4.51 -1.20 5.41
CA ASP A 59 -3.88 -1.81 4.23
C ASP A 59 -2.68 -2.69 4.62
N PHE A 60 -1.90 -2.23 5.60
CA PHE A 60 -0.76 -3.00 6.12
C PHE A 60 -1.19 -4.21 6.93
N MET A 61 -2.30 -4.12 7.68
CA MET A 61 -2.83 -5.24 8.47
C MET A 61 -3.11 -6.49 7.62
N ILE A 62 -3.46 -6.35 6.35
CA ILE A 62 -3.66 -7.48 5.44
C ILE A 62 -2.40 -8.33 5.32
N ILE A 63 -1.23 -7.68 5.34
CA ILE A 63 0.08 -8.31 5.20
C ILE A 63 0.64 -8.72 6.56
N THR A 64 0.55 -7.83 7.54
CA THR A 64 1.19 -8.05 8.85
C THR A 64 0.52 -9.15 9.66
N LEU A 65 -0.78 -9.39 9.51
CA LEU A 65 -1.49 -10.48 10.20
C LEU A 65 -0.94 -11.87 9.83
N PRO A 66 -0.86 -12.27 8.54
CA PRO A 66 -0.24 -13.55 8.15
C PRO A 66 1.21 -13.68 8.60
N VAL A 67 2.00 -12.60 8.45
CA VAL A 67 3.42 -12.58 8.79
C VAL A 67 3.64 -12.75 10.30
N SER A 68 2.87 -12.03 11.11
CA SER A 68 2.93 -12.13 12.57
C SER A 68 2.49 -13.51 13.05
N PHE A 69 1.54 -14.10 12.35
CA PHE A 69 1.10 -15.47 12.65
C PHE A 69 2.19 -16.49 12.36
N LEU A 70 2.89 -16.38 11.21
CA LEU A 70 4.05 -17.23 10.91
C LEU A 70 5.13 -17.11 11.99
N LEU A 71 5.46 -15.89 12.43
CA LEU A 71 6.40 -15.66 13.53
C LEU A 71 5.95 -16.36 14.81
N ALA A 72 4.67 -16.26 15.15
CA ALA A 72 4.12 -16.91 16.32
C ALA A 72 4.25 -18.42 16.24
N VAL A 73 3.92 -19.02 15.08
CA VAL A 73 4.06 -20.48 14.86
C VAL A 73 5.51 -20.91 15.01
N LEU A 74 6.46 -20.24 14.34
CA LEU A 74 7.89 -20.54 14.45
C LEU A 74 8.41 -20.43 15.89
N THR A 75 8.02 -19.38 16.61
CA THR A 75 8.46 -19.14 17.99
C THR A 75 7.90 -20.18 18.96
N VAL A 76 6.61 -20.48 18.86
CA VAL A 76 5.95 -21.43 19.77
C VAL A 76 6.47 -22.85 19.55
N PHE A 77 6.51 -23.33 18.30
CA PHE A 77 7.00 -24.68 18.02
C PHE A 77 8.51 -24.80 18.24
N GLY A 78 9.29 -23.75 17.96
CA GLY A 78 10.70 -23.71 18.30
C GLY A 78 10.93 -23.83 19.81
N LYS A 79 10.14 -23.12 20.61
CA LYS A 79 10.18 -23.24 22.09
C LYS A 79 9.79 -24.62 22.56
N MET A 80 8.65 -25.16 22.12
CA MET A 80 8.16 -26.47 22.51
C MET A 80 9.14 -27.60 22.14
N THR A 81 9.85 -27.46 21.02
CA THR A 81 10.90 -28.43 20.64
C THR A 81 12.08 -28.40 21.61
N GLN A 82 12.56 -27.21 21.95
CA GLN A 82 13.72 -27.02 22.82
C GLN A 82 13.47 -27.37 24.28
N ASP A 83 12.24 -27.12 24.73
CA ASP A 83 11.80 -27.49 26.08
C ASP A 83 11.43 -29.00 26.13
N ASN A 84 11.70 -29.79 25.04
CA ASN A 84 11.37 -31.22 24.86
C ASN A 84 9.87 -31.54 25.01
N GLU A 85 8.99 -30.55 24.99
CA GLU A 85 7.54 -30.72 25.12
C GLU A 85 6.96 -31.54 23.97
N ILE A 86 7.43 -31.33 22.74
CA ILE A 86 6.98 -32.09 21.56
C ILE A 86 7.40 -33.57 21.71
N MET A 87 8.61 -33.83 22.20
CA MET A 87 9.08 -35.21 22.45
C MET A 87 8.26 -35.88 23.53
N ALA A 88 8.02 -35.21 24.66
CA ALA A 88 7.19 -35.73 25.75
C ALA A 88 5.76 -36.06 25.27
N LEU A 89 5.15 -35.18 24.44
CA LEU A 89 3.83 -35.42 23.85
C LEU A 89 3.83 -36.63 22.91
N LYS A 90 4.87 -36.79 22.07
CA LYS A 90 5.02 -37.97 21.19
C LYS A 90 5.11 -39.26 21.98
N VAL A 91 5.96 -39.30 23.02
CA VAL A 91 6.11 -40.50 23.90
C VAL A 91 4.77 -40.80 24.60
N SER A 92 3.98 -39.79 24.94
CA SER A 92 2.64 -39.97 25.54
C SER A 92 1.57 -40.36 24.49
N GLY A 93 1.93 -40.66 23.23
CA GLY A 93 1.02 -41.12 22.18
C GLY A 93 0.23 -39.97 21.49
N VAL A 94 0.60 -38.73 21.71
CA VAL A 94 -0.03 -37.59 21.05
C VAL A 94 0.64 -37.37 19.69
N SER A 95 -0.10 -37.58 18.61
CA SER A 95 0.42 -37.32 17.25
C SER A 95 0.60 -35.82 16.98
N ILE A 96 1.59 -35.45 16.15
CA ILE A 96 1.80 -34.06 15.70
C ILE A 96 0.54 -33.52 15.00
N PHE A 97 -0.20 -34.39 14.32
CA PHE A 97 -1.46 -34.01 13.67
C PHE A 97 -2.50 -33.47 14.67
N LYS A 98 -2.54 -34.02 15.91
CA LYS A 98 -3.41 -33.47 16.97
C LYS A 98 -2.98 -32.07 17.39
N LEU A 99 -1.68 -31.73 17.32
CA LEU A 99 -1.15 -30.42 17.63
C LEU A 99 -1.45 -29.39 16.53
N THR A 100 -1.64 -29.84 15.29
CA THR A 100 -1.97 -28.96 14.14
C THR A 100 -3.37 -28.36 14.25
N LYS A 101 -4.33 -29.14 14.82
CA LYS A 101 -5.72 -28.70 14.95
C LYS A 101 -5.89 -27.37 15.72
N PRO A 102 -5.35 -27.20 16.94
CA PRO A 102 -5.46 -25.92 17.67
C PRO A 102 -4.76 -24.78 16.95
N VAL A 103 -3.66 -25.03 16.23
CA VAL A 103 -2.97 -24.01 15.45
C VAL A 103 -3.81 -23.52 14.27
N LEU A 104 -4.44 -24.45 13.53
CA LEU A 104 -5.36 -24.10 12.45
C LEU A 104 -6.59 -23.34 12.96
N LEU A 105 -7.14 -23.75 14.12
CA LEU A 105 -8.25 -23.02 14.74
C LEU A 105 -7.83 -21.58 15.12
N PHE A 106 -6.63 -21.41 15.67
CA PHE A 106 -6.11 -20.09 15.97
C PHE A 106 -5.84 -19.27 14.71
N ALA A 107 -5.36 -19.91 13.62
CA ALA A 107 -5.13 -19.27 12.32
C ALA A 107 -6.39 -18.66 11.72
N MET A 108 -7.57 -19.21 12.04
CA MET A 108 -8.85 -18.67 11.55
C MET A 108 -9.12 -17.25 12.03
N ILE A 109 -8.59 -16.85 13.22
CA ILE A 109 -8.78 -15.49 13.75
C ILE A 109 -8.05 -14.46 12.87
N PRO A 110 -6.70 -14.52 12.71
CA PRO A 110 -6.00 -13.57 11.85
C PRO A 110 -6.41 -13.67 10.37
N LEU A 111 -6.82 -14.86 9.88
CA LEU A 111 -7.41 -15.02 8.56
C LEU A 111 -8.70 -14.20 8.42
N ALA A 112 -9.67 -14.40 9.32
CA ALA A 112 -10.96 -13.71 9.27
C ALA A 112 -10.77 -12.18 9.37
N VAL A 113 -9.90 -11.72 10.27
CA VAL A 113 -9.56 -10.31 10.42
C VAL A 113 -8.90 -9.78 9.14
N SER A 114 -7.93 -10.50 8.57
CA SER A 114 -7.26 -10.10 7.31
C SER A 114 -8.23 -10.03 6.13
N ILE A 115 -9.19 -10.97 6.02
CA ILE A 115 -10.26 -10.93 5.02
C ILE A 115 -11.15 -9.69 5.22
N LEU A 116 -11.55 -9.39 6.46
CA LEU A 116 -12.36 -8.21 6.76
C LEU A 116 -11.63 -6.92 6.34
N PHE A 117 -10.35 -6.82 6.66
CA PHE A 117 -9.51 -5.69 6.23
C PHE A 117 -9.40 -5.63 4.70
N SER A 118 -9.10 -6.75 4.04
CA SER A 118 -8.92 -6.82 2.58
C SER A 118 -10.21 -6.47 1.81
N PHE A 119 -11.37 -6.94 2.28
CA PHE A 119 -12.64 -6.79 1.57
C PHE A 119 -13.26 -5.41 1.75
N TYR A 120 -13.22 -4.85 2.97
CA TYR A 120 -14.02 -3.69 3.34
C TYR A 120 -13.19 -2.53 3.89
N MET A 121 -12.33 -2.78 4.88
CA MET A 121 -11.67 -1.69 5.60
C MET A 121 -10.61 -0.99 4.74
N ALA A 122 -9.64 -1.72 4.22
CA ALA A 122 -8.56 -1.14 3.45
C ALA A 122 -9.04 -0.33 2.22
N PRO A 123 -10.00 -0.79 1.40
CA PRO A 123 -10.53 0.02 0.31
C PRO A 123 -11.16 1.34 0.76
N ARG A 124 -11.93 1.32 1.86
CA ARG A 124 -12.57 2.53 2.41
C ARG A 124 -11.54 3.51 2.96
N PHE A 125 -10.58 3.01 3.73
CA PHE A 125 -9.51 3.84 4.31
C PHE A 125 -8.60 4.42 3.22
N ASN A 126 -8.27 3.66 2.19
CA ASN A 126 -7.54 4.14 1.02
C ASN A 126 -8.30 5.24 0.27
N PHE A 127 -9.63 5.15 0.19
CA PHE A 127 -10.46 6.22 -0.37
C PHE A 127 -10.37 7.50 0.49
N PHE A 128 -10.53 7.39 1.82
CA PHE A 128 -10.37 8.52 2.74
C PHE A 128 -8.95 9.12 2.71
N PHE A 129 -7.92 8.26 2.64
CA PHE A 129 -6.55 8.70 2.44
C PHE A 129 -6.41 9.59 1.21
N ARG A 130 -6.98 9.15 0.07
CA ARG A 130 -6.94 9.92 -1.17
C ARG A 130 -7.64 11.27 -1.04
N VAL A 131 -8.84 11.29 -0.48
CA VAL A 131 -9.61 12.53 -0.28
C VAL A 131 -8.85 13.51 0.61
N LEU A 132 -8.33 13.03 1.73
CA LEU A 132 -7.55 13.85 2.66
C LEU A 132 -6.24 14.33 2.03
N ALA A 133 -5.50 13.45 1.35
CA ALA A 133 -4.26 13.80 0.69
C ALA A 133 -4.48 14.93 -0.33
N VAL A 134 -5.50 14.81 -1.19
CA VAL A 134 -5.84 15.86 -2.18
C VAL A 134 -6.18 17.19 -1.49
N LYS A 135 -6.97 17.14 -0.41
CA LYS A 135 -7.34 18.34 0.35
C LYS A 135 -6.11 19.04 0.94
N GLU A 136 -5.25 18.29 1.62
CA GLU A 136 -4.04 18.84 2.25
C GLU A 136 -3.03 19.34 1.21
N PHE A 137 -2.92 18.68 0.07
CA PHE A 137 -2.08 19.15 -1.03
C PHE A 137 -2.56 20.45 -1.62
N LYS A 138 -3.87 20.57 -1.86
CA LYS A 138 -4.45 21.79 -2.37
C LYS A 138 -4.20 22.95 -1.40
N LYS A 139 -4.38 22.70 -0.09
CA LYS A 139 -4.10 23.68 0.96
C LYS A 139 -2.62 24.08 0.99
N ALA A 140 -1.71 23.09 0.93
CA ALA A 140 -0.28 23.33 0.94
C ALA A 140 0.20 24.08 -0.31
N ALA A 141 -0.33 23.74 -1.50
CA ALA A 141 -0.04 24.46 -2.74
C ALA A 141 -0.46 25.93 -2.67
N LEU A 142 -1.66 26.20 -2.11
CA LEU A 142 -2.13 27.57 -1.90
C LEU A 142 -1.30 28.35 -0.87
N SER A 143 -0.93 27.69 0.25
CA SER A 143 -0.09 28.30 1.30
C SER A 143 1.35 28.52 0.86
N ALA A 144 1.84 27.75 -0.13
CA ALA A 144 3.14 27.97 -0.73
C ALA A 144 3.22 29.24 -1.59
N LEU A 145 2.08 29.71 -2.11
CA LEU A 145 1.96 30.96 -2.84
C LEU A 145 1.92 32.12 -1.85
N LYS A 146 3.02 32.82 -1.68
CA LYS A 146 3.10 34.03 -0.85
C LYS A 146 2.47 35.22 -1.61
N LYS A 147 1.66 36.00 -0.89
CA LYS A 147 1.11 37.27 -1.42
C LYS A 147 2.26 38.22 -1.74
N ASN A 148 2.20 38.82 -2.93
CA ASN A 148 3.18 39.79 -3.42
C ASN A 148 4.64 39.32 -3.46
N ALA A 149 4.86 38.01 -3.65
CA ALA A 149 6.21 37.43 -3.75
C ALA A 149 6.29 36.34 -4.82
N PHE A 150 7.48 36.18 -5.40
CA PHE A 150 7.76 35.07 -6.31
C PHE A 150 7.94 33.77 -5.53
N THR A 151 7.37 32.70 -6.05
CA THR A 151 7.46 31.34 -5.47
C THR A 151 8.05 30.39 -6.50
N ASP A 152 9.14 29.71 -6.14
CA ASP A 152 9.87 28.75 -7.00
C ASP A 152 9.55 27.27 -6.66
N LYS A 153 8.56 27.03 -5.77
CA LYS A 153 8.24 25.69 -5.26
C LYS A 153 7.51 24.76 -6.26
N PHE A 154 7.19 25.25 -7.45
CA PHE A 154 6.45 24.51 -8.48
C PHE A 154 7.35 24.01 -9.63
N GLY A 155 8.59 23.67 -9.35
CA GLY A 155 9.54 23.12 -10.30
C GLY A 155 10.10 24.19 -11.26
N LYS A 156 9.83 24.06 -12.57
CA LYS A 156 10.29 25.03 -13.56
C LYS A 156 9.40 26.28 -13.68
N LEU A 157 8.33 26.36 -12.87
CA LEU A 157 7.41 27.50 -12.85
C LEU A 157 7.80 28.46 -11.71
N LYS A 158 8.07 29.72 -12.04
CA LYS A 158 8.14 30.83 -11.08
C LYS A 158 6.80 31.55 -11.07
N ILE A 159 6.15 31.57 -9.92
CA ILE A 159 4.79 32.09 -9.81
C ILE A 159 4.77 33.27 -8.86
N PHE A 160 4.21 34.38 -9.30
CA PHE A 160 3.88 35.53 -8.50
C PHE A 160 2.35 35.68 -8.45
N VAL A 161 1.82 35.97 -7.27
CA VAL A 161 0.38 36.20 -7.09
C VAL A 161 0.18 37.45 -6.22
N ARG A 162 -0.67 38.38 -6.69
CA ARG A 162 -1.00 39.59 -5.92
C ARG A 162 -1.81 39.26 -4.69
N ASP A 163 -2.80 38.38 -4.81
CA ASP A 163 -3.67 37.99 -3.69
C ASP A 163 -4.10 36.54 -3.80
N VAL A 164 -4.13 35.84 -2.64
CA VAL A 164 -4.46 34.40 -2.52
C VAL A 164 -5.58 34.23 -1.50
N ASN A 165 -6.73 33.73 -1.94
CA ASN A 165 -7.78 33.30 -1.04
C ASN A 165 -7.73 31.78 -0.88
N THR A 166 -7.16 31.32 0.25
CA THR A 166 -6.97 29.91 0.59
C THR A 166 -8.30 29.16 0.73
N ASN A 167 -9.35 29.82 1.28
CA ASN A 167 -10.65 29.17 1.51
C ASN A 167 -11.40 28.91 0.19
N LYS A 168 -11.42 29.87 -0.72
CA LYS A 168 -12.08 29.74 -2.02
C LYS A 168 -11.16 29.15 -3.10
N SER A 169 -9.87 28.92 -2.79
CA SER A 169 -8.86 28.42 -3.74
C SER A 169 -8.70 29.30 -4.99
N THR A 170 -8.91 30.60 -4.84
CA THR A 170 -8.82 31.60 -5.92
C THR A 170 -7.59 32.47 -5.76
N LEU A 171 -7.08 32.89 -6.91
CA LEU A 171 -5.89 33.72 -7.06
C LEU A 171 -6.28 35.00 -7.82
N LYS A 172 -5.71 36.15 -7.46
CA LYS A 172 -5.87 37.42 -8.19
C LYS A 172 -4.51 37.95 -8.60
N GLY A 173 -4.42 38.47 -9.84
CA GLY A 173 -3.20 39.05 -10.40
C GLY A 173 -2.08 38.00 -10.40
N VAL A 174 -2.20 37.06 -11.33
CA VAL A 174 -1.26 35.91 -11.45
C VAL A 174 -0.27 36.17 -12.54
N PHE A 175 1.02 36.06 -12.22
CA PHE A 175 2.11 36.10 -13.18
C PHE A 175 2.90 34.80 -13.06
N ILE A 176 3.12 34.10 -14.18
CA ILE A 176 3.82 32.82 -14.21
C ILE A 176 4.91 32.90 -15.28
N LEU A 177 6.14 32.66 -14.86
CA LEU A 177 7.26 32.44 -15.77
C LEU A 177 7.46 30.92 -15.91
N ASN A 178 7.20 30.40 -17.11
CA ASN A 178 7.34 28.98 -17.45
C ASN A 178 8.64 28.74 -18.20
N ARG A 179 9.56 27.96 -17.61
CA ARG A 179 10.85 27.56 -18.20
C ARG A 179 10.88 26.10 -18.61
N VAL A 180 9.74 25.51 -18.92
CA VAL A 180 9.63 24.08 -19.27
C VAL A 180 10.18 23.81 -20.67
N HIS A 181 9.99 24.73 -21.60
CA HIS A 181 10.50 24.69 -22.98
C HIS A 181 11.78 25.52 -23.07
N ASN A 182 12.57 25.35 -24.13
CA ASN A 182 13.79 26.11 -24.36
C ASN A 182 13.52 27.64 -24.51
N THR A 183 12.29 28.03 -24.77
CA THR A 183 11.83 29.41 -24.81
C THR A 183 11.03 29.72 -23.53
N PRO A 184 11.43 30.75 -22.74
CA PRO A 184 10.70 31.15 -21.55
C PRO A 184 9.36 31.79 -21.94
N GLU A 185 8.27 31.22 -21.46
CA GLU A 185 6.93 31.75 -21.64
C GLU A 185 6.50 32.55 -20.41
N THR A 186 5.99 33.75 -20.63
CA THR A 186 5.40 34.59 -19.58
C THR A 186 3.88 34.59 -19.70
N LEU A 187 3.21 34.18 -18.62
CA LEU A 187 1.75 34.20 -18.56
C LEU A 187 1.30 35.23 -17.52
N ILE A 188 0.38 36.08 -17.90
CA ILE A 188 -0.23 37.09 -17.04
C ILE A 188 -1.74 36.87 -17.06
N ALA A 189 -2.38 36.75 -15.89
CA ALA A 189 -3.83 36.54 -15.80
C ALA A 189 -4.45 37.41 -14.70
N LYS A 190 -5.67 37.92 -14.95
CA LYS A 190 -6.42 38.72 -13.96
C LYS A 190 -6.81 37.90 -12.77
N SER A 191 -7.16 36.61 -12.95
CA SER A 191 -7.55 35.71 -11.92
C SER A 191 -7.18 34.27 -12.24
N GLY A 192 -7.15 33.41 -11.22
CA GLY A 192 -6.91 31.99 -11.37
C GLY A 192 -7.50 31.18 -10.23
N ALA A 193 -7.50 29.88 -10.38
CA ALA A 193 -7.89 28.94 -9.33
C ALA A 193 -7.04 27.67 -9.41
N ILE A 194 -6.76 27.07 -8.26
CA ILE A 194 -6.15 25.74 -8.19
C ILE A 194 -7.27 24.71 -8.12
N VAL A 195 -7.37 23.86 -9.13
CA VAL A 195 -8.42 22.85 -9.25
C VAL A 195 -7.80 21.45 -9.39
N TYR A 196 -8.29 20.50 -8.60
CA TYR A 196 -7.94 19.11 -8.75
C TYR A 196 -8.91 18.42 -9.73
N ASN A 197 -8.38 17.86 -10.79
CA ASN A 197 -9.15 17.05 -11.71
C ASN A 197 -9.11 15.57 -11.31
N GLN A 198 -10.22 15.07 -10.79
CA GLN A 198 -10.34 13.68 -10.37
C GLN A 198 -10.16 12.67 -11.52
N LYS A 199 -10.59 12.98 -12.75
CA LYS A 199 -10.48 12.06 -13.90
C LYS A 199 -9.04 11.87 -14.36
N GLN A 200 -8.24 12.93 -14.34
CA GLN A 200 -6.83 12.92 -14.76
C GLN A 200 -5.85 12.82 -13.59
N ASN A 201 -6.37 12.86 -12.37
CA ASN A 201 -5.58 12.77 -11.14
C ASN A 201 -4.45 13.82 -11.04
N THR A 202 -4.76 15.05 -11.41
CA THR A 202 -3.79 16.12 -11.61
C THR A 202 -4.30 17.43 -11.02
N LEU A 203 -3.41 18.22 -10.44
CA LEU A 203 -3.68 19.60 -10.05
C LEU A 203 -3.41 20.51 -11.25
N TYR A 204 -4.31 21.44 -11.45
CA TYR A 204 -4.20 22.46 -12.49
C TYR A 204 -4.34 23.87 -11.92
N PHE A 205 -3.54 24.79 -12.47
CA PHE A 205 -3.88 26.20 -12.44
C PHE A 205 -4.84 26.49 -13.59
N TYR A 206 -6.05 26.87 -13.27
CA TYR A 206 -6.99 27.47 -14.21
C TYR A 206 -6.83 28.98 -14.14
N LEU A 207 -6.30 29.59 -15.20
CA LEU A 207 -6.12 31.02 -15.35
C LEU A 207 -7.26 31.59 -16.20
N LYS A 208 -7.77 32.75 -15.81
CA LYS A 208 -8.84 33.44 -16.54
C LYS A 208 -8.42 34.86 -16.94
N ASN A 209 -8.81 35.22 -18.15
CA ASN A 209 -8.62 36.54 -18.74
C ASN A 209 -7.16 37.00 -18.68
N GLY A 210 -6.35 36.51 -19.58
CA GLY A 210 -4.92 36.76 -19.57
C GLY A 210 -4.27 36.75 -20.95
N ILE A 211 -2.96 36.91 -20.92
CA ILE A 211 -2.08 36.87 -22.07
C ILE A 211 -0.94 35.90 -21.86
N ILE A 212 -0.51 35.25 -22.92
CA ILE A 212 0.74 34.51 -23.00
C ILE A 212 1.68 35.28 -23.90
N GLN A 213 2.87 35.53 -23.39
CA GLN A 213 3.90 36.24 -24.11
C GLN A 213 5.10 35.29 -24.24
N ASN A 214 5.58 35.12 -25.45
CA ASN A 214 6.77 34.32 -25.73
C ASN A 214 7.73 35.12 -26.61
N GLN A 215 9.01 35.01 -26.31
CA GLN A 215 10.07 35.57 -27.13
C GLN A 215 10.97 34.42 -27.57
N ASP A 216 11.13 34.23 -28.86
CA ASP A 216 12.05 33.27 -29.42
C ASP A 216 13.50 33.78 -29.23
N PRO A 217 14.39 33.08 -28.54
CA PRO A 217 15.76 33.49 -28.32
C PRO A 217 16.57 33.68 -29.58
N ASN A 218 16.20 32.97 -30.66
CA ASN A 218 16.91 32.95 -31.94
C ASN A 218 16.31 33.89 -32.99
N SER A 219 15.10 34.40 -32.77
CA SER A 219 14.45 35.34 -33.66
C SER A 219 13.97 36.55 -32.83
N LYS A 220 14.07 37.76 -33.44
CA LYS A 220 13.50 38.97 -32.83
C LYS A 220 11.97 38.96 -32.78
N ASN A 221 11.36 37.82 -33.10
CA ASN A 221 9.92 37.67 -33.16
C ASN A 221 9.33 37.48 -31.75
N PHE A 222 8.35 38.28 -31.49
CA PHE A 222 7.63 38.38 -30.26
C PHE A 222 6.14 38.17 -30.56
N TRP A 223 5.48 37.24 -29.85
CA TRP A 223 4.05 37.01 -30.01
C TRP A 223 3.31 37.09 -28.71
N ILE A 224 2.10 37.59 -28.77
CA ILE A 224 1.18 37.67 -27.65
C ILE A 224 -0.09 36.95 -28.04
N LEU A 225 -0.50 35.98 -27.18
CA LEU A 225 -1.74 35.26 -27.32
C LEU A 225 -2.69 35.66 -26.19
N HIS A 226 -3.86 36.15 -26.54
CA HIS A 226 -4.92 36.46 -25.58
C HIS A 226 -5.74 35.20 -25.30
N PHE A 227 -6.07 34.93 -24.05
CA PHE A 227 -6.90 33.78 -23.66
C PHE A 227 -7.99 34.17 -22.65
N ASN A 228 -9.17 33.57 -22.79
CA ASN A 228 -10.24 33.69 -21.83
C ASN A 228 -10.02 32.69 -20.69
N THR A 229 -9.53 31.48 -21.01
CA THR A 229 -9.20 30.44 -20.01
C THR A 229 -7.95 29.66 -20.46
N TYR A 230 -7.00 29.52 -19.59
CA TYR A 230 -5.79 28.73 -19.82
C TYR A 230 -5.52 27.77 -18.66
N LYS A 231 -5.02 26.57 -18.97
CA LYS A 231 -4.86 25.49 -18.03
C LYS A 231 -3.41 25.02 -18.00
N ILE A 232 -2.76 25.17 -16.84
CA ILE A 232 -1.40 24.72 -16.62
C ILE A 232 -1.40 23.46 -15.72
N ASN A 233 -0.71 22.42 -16.17
CA ASN A 233 -0.53 21.21 -15.38
C ASN A 233 0.56 21.41 -14.32
N ILE A 234 0.22 21.18 -13.04
CA ILE A 234 1.15 21.22 -11.94
C ILE A 234 1.62 19.78 -11.69
N LYS A 235 2.81 19.45 -12.22
CA LYS A 235 3.48 18.18 -11.86
C LYS A 235 4.09 18.32 -10.48
N LEU A 236 3.42 17.81 -9.46
CA LEU A 236 3.99 17.69 -8.12
C LEU A 236 4.88 16.44 -8.11
N LYS A 237 6.23 16.64 -8.21
CA LYS A 237 7.19 15.54 -8.08
C LYS A 237 6.91 14.74 -6.79
N GLY A 238 6.79 13.43 -6.91
CA GLY A 238 6.65 12.52 -5.77
C GLY A 238 5.21 12.20 -5.33
N LEU A 239 4.18 12.55 -6.11
CA LEU A 239 2.81 12.12 -5.90
C LEU A 239 2.21 11.65 -7.21
N SER A 240 2.41 10.39 -7.47
CA SER A 240 1.55 9.63 -8.36
C SER A 240 0.30 9.25 -7.58
N PHE A 241 -0.77 10.02 -7.74
CA PHE A 241 -2.08 9.49 -7.38
C PHE A 241 -2.41 8.40 -8.41
N PRO A 242 -2.86 7.21 -7.99
CA PRO A 242 -3.20 6.15 -8.95
C PRO A 242 -4.20 6.67 -9.99
N GLY A 243 -3.89 6.52 -11.27
CA GLY A 243 -4.73 6.93 -12.40
C GLY A 243 -6.04 6.15 -12.48
N LYS A 244 -6.66 6.08 -13.68
CA LYS A 244 -7.92 5.33 -13.90
C LYS A 244 -7.88 3.89 -13.37
N ASN A 245 -6.74 3.19 -13.49
CA ASN A 245 -6.53 1.85 -12.92
C ASN A 245 -6.39 1.85 -11.40
N GLY A 246 -6.09 2.99 -10.77
CA GLY A 246 -6.07 3.17 -9.32
C GLY A 246 -7.45 3.15 -8.66
N SER A 247 -8.52 3.27 -9.43
CA SER A 247 -9.88 3.11 -8.91
C SER A 247 -10.15 1.68 -8.41
N VAL A 248 -9.51 0.67 -8.98
CA VAL A 248 -9.66 -0.74 -8.62
C VAL A 248 -9.17 -1.01 -7.18
N HIS A 249 -8.11 -0.33 -6.75
CA HIS A 249 -7.58 -0.40 -5.37
C HIS A 249 -8.56 0.10 -4.30
N PHE A 250 -9.47 1.01 -4.66
CA PHE A 250 -10.44 1.58 -3.73
C PHE A 250 -11.78 0.84 -3.72
N MET A 251 -11.94 -0.17 -4.58
CA MET A 251 -13.18 -0.94 -4.66
C MET A 251 -13.20 -1.99 -3.56
N THR A 252 -14.35 -2.11 -2.90
CA THR A 252 -14.64 -3.23 -2.01
C THR A 252 -14.77 -4.52 -2.79
N PHE A 253 -14.70 -5.67 -2.12
CA PHE A 253 -14.84 -6.97 -2.79
C PHE A 253 -16.16 -7.09 -3.56
N PRO A 254 -17.35 -6.71 -3.00
CA PRO A 254 -18.62 -6.77 -3.75
C PRO A 254 -18.66 -5.83 -4.96
N GLU A 255 -18.05 -4.66 -4.87
CA GLU A 255 -17.96 -3.72 -6.01
C GLU A 255 -17.11 -4.29 -7.14
N LEU A 256 -15.97 -4.89 -6.81
CA LEU A 256 -15.11 -5.57 -7.77
C LEU A 256 -15.83 -6.73 -8.46
N ALA A 257 -16.56 -7.56 -7.68
CA ALA A 257 -17.31 -8.69 -8.20
C ALA A 257 -18.41 -8.23 -9.17
N ARG A 258 -19.17 -7.18 -8.82
CA ARG A 258 -20.19 -6.60 -9.70
C ARG A 258 -19.59 -6.09 -11.01
N ARG A 259 -18.45 -5.37 -10.94
CA ARG A 259 -17.77 -4.86 -12.13
C ARG A 259 -17.20 -5.97 -12.99
N TYR A 260 -16.64 -7.01 -12.40
CA TYR A 260 -16.19 -8.20 -13.11
C TYR A 260 -17.34 -8.85 -13.93
N LEU A 261 -18.54 -8.95 -13.34
CA LEU A 261 -19.70 -9.53 -14.00
C LEU A 261 -20.28 -8.64 -15.10
N SER A 262 -20.24 -7.31 -14.95
CA SER A 262 -20.79 -6.35 -15.90
C SER A 262 -19.85 -5.95 -17.04
N GLU A 263 -18.54 -6.24 -16.93
CA GLU A 263 -17.53 -5.84 -17.91
C GLU A 263 -17.53 -6.76 -19.12
N LYS A 264 -17.56 -6.16 -20.32
CA LYS A 264 -17.53 -6.87 -21.60
C LYS A 264 -16.10 -6.97 -22.18
N ASP A 265 -15.23 -6.00 -21.88
CA ASP A 265 -13.86 -6.03 -22.34
C ASP A 265 -13.04 -7.07 -21.53
N SER A 266 -12.59 -8.11 -22.23
CA SER A 266 -11.81 -9.21 -21.65
C SER A 266 -10.55 -8.74 -20.91
N LYS A 267 -9.84 -7.72 -21.41
CA LYS A 267 -8.63 -7.18 -20.76
C LYS A 267 -8.95 -6.49 -19.44
N ILE A 268 -10.02 -5.70 -19.42
CA ILE A 268 -10.46 -5.00 -18.21
C ILE A 268 -11.05 -6.00 -17.21
N LYS A 269 -11.79 -6.98 -17.68
CA LYS A 269 -12.34 -8.08 -16.88
C LYS A 269 -11.25 -8.87 -16.18
N ASN A 270 -10.15 -9.19 -16.87
CA ASN A 270 -8.98 -9.84 -16.27
C ASN A 270 -8.36 -9.00 -15.14
N ILE A 271 -8.29 -7.68 -15.28
CA ILE A 271 -7.79 -6.82 -14.22
C ILE A 271 -8.66 -6.94 -12.97
N TYR A 272 -10.00 -6.90 -13.10
CA TYR A 272 -10.89 -7.08 -11.95
C TYR A 272 -10.71 -8.46 -11.30
N LEU A 273 -10.55 -9.53 -12.10
CA LEU A 273 -10.31 -10.88 -11.62
C LEU A 273 -9.02 -11.00 -10.81
N ILE A 274 -7.92 -10.43 -11.32
CA ILE A 274 -6.62 -10.41 -10.64
C ILE A 274 -6.73 -9.73 -9.26
N TYR A 275 -7.44 -8.60 -9.18
CA TYR A 275 -7.63 -7.91 -7.91
C TYR A 275 -8.59 -8.65 -6.96
N LEU A 276 -9.59 -9.36 -7.47
CA LEU A 276 -10.44 -10.25 -6.66
C LEU A 276 -9.62 -11.37 -6.03
N TYR A 277 -8.83 -12.08 -6.85
CA TYR A 277 -7.95 -13.14 -6.36
C TYR A 277 -6.94 -12.63 -5.33
N LYS A 278 -6.29 -11.50 -5.59
CA LYS A 278 -5.37 -10.86 -4.63
C LYS A 278 -6.01 -10.65 -3.27
N LYS A 279 -7.27 -10.21 -3.21
CA LYS A 279 -7.98 -9.96 -1.95
C LYS A 279 -8.20 -11.21 -1.11
N ILE A 280 -8.20 -12.40 -1.72
CA ILE A 280 -8.37 -13.69 -1.06
C ILE A 280 -7.02 -14.34 -0.79
N ALA A 281 -6.12 -14.36 -1.77
CA ALA A 281 -4.85 -15.06 -1.73
C ALA A 281 -3.97 -14.59 -0.55
N ILE A 282 -3.77 -13.28 -0.38
CA ILE A 282 -2.93 -12.75 0.69
C ILE A 282 -3.42 -13.15 2.09
N PRO A 283 -4.72 -13.02 2.46
CA PRO A 283 -5.22 -13.55 3.72
C PRO A 283 -5.06 -15.06 3.86
N LEU A 284 -5.29 -15.83 2.78
CA LEU A 284 -5.21 -17.29 2.82
C LEU A 284 -3.82 -17.81 3.14
N ALA A 285 -2.77 -17.06 2.80
CA ALA A 285 -1.40 -17.37 3.18
C ALA A 285 -1.24 -17.62 4.71
N THR A 286 -2.12 -17.06 5.55
CA THR A 286 -2.14 -17.32 7.00
C THR A 286 -2.24 -18.83 7.31
N ILE A 287 -3.13 -19.54 6.61
CA ILE A 287 -3.29 -21.00 6.79
C ILE A 287 -2.08 -21.76 6.24
N LEU A 288 -1.58 -21.31 5.09
CA LEU A 288 -0.45 -21.98 4.44
C LEU A 288 0.83 -21.85 5.28
N PHE A 289 1.00 -20.74 5.97
CA PHE A 289 2.10 -20.51 6.89
C PHE A 289 2.07 -21.43 8.13
N VAL A 290 0.94 -22.05 8.47
CA VAL A 290 0.88 -23.05 9.55
C VAL A 290 1.82 -24.22 9.24
N PHE A 291 1.71 -24.79 8.04
CA PHE A 291 2.46 -25.99 7.67
C PHE A 291 3.97 -25.75 7.64
N ILE A 292 4.40 -24.66 7.00
CA ILE A 292 5.81 -24.33 6.91
C ILE A 292 6.37 -23.86 8.27
N GLY A 293 5.59 -23.07 9.01
CA GLY A 293 5.98 -22.55 10.31
C GLY A 293 6.12 -23.63 11.37
N MET A 294 5.18 -24.58 11.45
CA MET A 294 5.27 -25.73 12.35
C MET A 294 6.48 -26.58 12.05
N SER A 295 6.67 -26.95 10.78
CA SER A 295 7.77 -27.81 10.36
C SER A 295 9.12 -27.18 10.67
N LEU A 296 9.34 -25.94 10.24
CA LEU A 296 10.60 -25.25 10.50
C LEU A 296 10.79 -24.92 11.97
N GLY A 297 9.72 -24.59 12.71
CA GLY A 297 9.78 -24.39 14.15
C GLY A 297 10.30 -25.62 14.90
N MET A 298 9.86 -26.83 14.47
CA MET A 298 10.33 -28.08 15.04
C MET A 298 11.79 -28.43 14.69
N PHE A 299 12.36 -27.82 13.64
CA PHE A 299 13.78 -27.99 13.28
C PHE A 299 14.70 -26.97 13.96
N LEU A 300 14.18 -25.98 14.68
CA LEU A 300 14.98 -24.98 15.37
C LEU A 300 15.68 -25.58 16.60
N GLU A 301 16.98 -25.86 16.49
CA GLU A 301 17.78 -26.44 17.59
C GLU A 301 18.11 -25.44 18.72
N LYS A 302 18.09 -24.14 18.43
CA LYS A 302 18.45 -23.08 19.39
C LYS A 302 17.26 -22.19 19.72
N ARG A 303 17.01 -21.99 21.01
CA ARG A 303 15.99 -21.06 21.52
C ARG A 303 16.39 -19.61 21.21
N SER A 304 16.03 -19.12 20.04
CA SER A 304 16.34 -17.76 19.63
C SER A 304 15.17 -17.13 18.89
N LEU A 305 14.58 -16.12 19.52
CA LEU A 305 13.58 -15.27 18.89
C LEU A 305 14.16 -14.64 17.60
N PHE A 306 15.46 -14.35 17.61
CA PHE A 306 16.17 -13.81 16.45
C PHE A 306 16.11 -14.76 15.24
N LEU A 307 16.34 -16.07 15.47
CA LEU A 307 16.22 -17.06 14.40
C LEU A 307 14.79 -17.16 13.87
N ALA A 308 13.78 -17.15 14.75
CA ALA A 308 12.38 -17.15 14.32
C ALA A 308 12.03 -15.92 13.48
N ILE A 309 12.50 -14.74 13.85
CA ILE A 309 12.34 -13.49 13.06
C ILE A 309 13.05 -13.63 11.72
N SER A 310 14.29 -14.12 11.70
CA SER A 310 15.09 -14.28 10.48
C SER A 310 14.43 -15.23 9.48
N TYR A 311 13.98 -16.41 9.94
CA TYR A 311 13.22 -17.35 9.11
C TYR A 311 11.91 -16.74 8.60
N THR A 312 11.18 -16.00 9.46
CA THR A 312 9.96 -15.31 9.06
C THR A 312 10.26 -14.34 7.93
N ILE A 313 11.28 -13.50 8.05
CA ILE A 313 11.67 -12.53 7.02
C ILE A 313 12.03 -13.22 5.70
N ILE A 314 12.82 -14.29 5.75
CA ILE A 314 13.24 -15.04 4.55
C ILE A 314 12.02 -15.64 3.84
N ILE A 315 11.17 -16.36 4.57
CA ILE A 315 9.98 -17.03 4.01
C ILE A 315 9.01 -16.01 3.40
N VAL A 316 8.74 -14.94 4.16
CA VAL A 316 7.82 -13.89 3.75
C VAL A 316 8.37 -13.14 2.53
N THR A 317 9.66 -12.82 2.53
CA THR A 317 10.29 -12.15 1.38
C THR A 317 10.21 -13.02 0.13
N ALA A 318 10.54 -14.31 0.23
CA ALA A 318 10.43 -15.25 -0.89
C ALA A 318 8.98 -15.34 -1.40
N TYR A 319 8.00 -15.48 -0.49
CA TYR A 319 6.59 -15.51 -0.84
C TYR A 319 6.14 -14.24 -1.56
N TYR A 320 6.47 -13.06 -1.01
CA TYR A 320 6.04 -11.80 -1.63
C TYR A 320 6.75 -11.47 -2.94
N ILE A 321 7.98 -11.92 -3.14
CA ILE A 321 8.67 -11.81 -4.44
C ILE A 321 7.90 -12.63 -5.48
N LEU A 322 7.60 -13.91 -5.18
CA LEU A 322 6.86 -14.79 -6.08
C LEU A 322 5.45 -14.23 -6.35
N PHE A 323 4.73 -13.85 -5.30
CA PHE A 323 3.39 -13.28 -5.42
C PHE A 323 3.36 -12.01 -6.27
N THR A 324 4.27 -11.07 -5.99
CA THR A 324 4.32 -9.79 -6.69
C THR A 324 4.71 -9.96 -8.16
N SER A 325 5.68 -10.84 -8.43
CA SER A 325 6.10 -11.18 -9.80
C SER A 325 4.94 -11.76 -10.59
N GLY A 326 4.26 -12.77 -10.04
CA GLY A 326 3.08 -13.38 -10.66
C GLY A 326 1.94 -12.40 -10.88
N PHE A 327 1.66 -11.56 -9.90
CA PHE A 327 0.63 -10.51 -9.98
C PHE A 327 0.91 -9.52 -11.11
N TYR A 328 2.15 -9.01 -11.24
CA TYR A 328 2.50 -8.05 -12.30
C TYR A 328 2.56 -8.68 -13.68
N LEU A 329 3.02 -9.93 -13.81
CA LEU A 329 2.99 -10.68 -15.08
C LEU A 329 1.55 -10.90 -15.56
N SER A 330 0.63 -11.21 -14.63
CA SER A 330 -0.80 -11.31 -14.94
C SER A 330 -1.42 -9.98 -15.37
N LEU A 331 -1.07 -8.86 -14.71
CA LEU A 331 -1.54 -7.52 -15.11
C LEU A 331 -1.06 -7.12 -16.51
N ARG A 332 0.09 -7.64 -16.96
CA ARG A 332 0.61 -7.45 -18.31
C ARG A 332 0.02 -8.45 -19.33
N ASN A 333 -0.89 -9.32 -18.90
CA ASN A 333 -1.45 -10.42 -19.72
C ASN A 333 -0.39 -11.40 -20.26
N GLN A 334 0.77 -11.55 -19.60
CA GLN A 334 1.82 -12.49 -19.98
C GLN A 334 1.56 -13.90 -19.46
N ILE A 335 0.83 -14.03 -18.34
CA ILE A 335 0.42 -15.31 -17.77
C ILE A 335 -1.05 -15.27 -17.35
N ASN A 336 -1.65 -16.46 -17.21
CA ASN A 336 -3.02 -16.60 -16.76
C ASN A 336 -3.19 -16.00 -15.36
N PRO A 337 -4.25 -15.18 -15.10
CA PRO A 337 -4.54 -14.58 -13.81
C PRO A 337 -4.57 -15.58 -12.64
N VAL A 338 -5.06 -16.79 -12.86
CA VAL A 338 -5.10 -17.84 -11.83
C VAL A 338 -3.67 -18.24 -11.42
N ILE A 339 -2.84 -18.60 -12.40
CA ILE A 339 -1.46 -19.03 -12.14
C ILE A 339 -0.66 -17.91 -11.49
N GLY A 340 -0.79 -16.68 -12.00
CA GLY A 340 0.00 -15.56 -11.51
C GLY A 340 -0.33 -15.13 -10.08
N VAL A 341 -1.57 -15.22 -9.64
CA VAL A 341 -1.94 -14.83 -8.27
C VAL A 341 -1.82 -16.01 -7.30
N TRP A 342 -2.28 -17.20 -7.69
CA TRP A 342 -2.28 -18.38 -6.80
C TRP A 342 -0.98 -19.20 -6.85
N GLY A 343 -0.09 -18.92 -7.80
CA GLY A 343 1.17 -19.67 -7.95
C GLY A 343 2.06 -19.60 -6.71
N ALA A 344 2.14 -18.44 -6.07
CA ALA A 344 2.90 -18.28 -4.82
C ALA A 344 2.28 -19.07 -3.66
N ASP A 345 0.95 -19.07 -3.55
CA ASP A 345 0.22 -19.83 -2.53
C ASP A 345 0.37 -21.33 -2.75
N LEU A 346 0.27 -21.79 -4.00
CA LEU A 346 0.48 -23.19 -4.35
C LEU A 346 1.91 -23.64 -4.01
N PHE A 347 2.92 -22.84 -4.37
CA PHE A 347 4.31 -23.13 -4.04
C PHE A 347 4.53 -23.22 -2.53
N LEU A 348 3.97 -22.26 -1.76
CA LEU A 348 4.03 -22.25 -0.30
C LEU A 348 3.34 -23.48 0.29
N PHE A 349 2.17 -23.84 -0.22
CA PHE A 349 1.44 -25.03 0.23
C PHE A 349 2.23 -26.31 0.00
N VAL A 350 2.69 -26.52 -1.25
CA VAL A 350 3.40 -27.75 -1.61
C VAL A 350 4.70 -27.88 -0.79
N SER A 351 5.50 -26.82 -0.73
CA SER A 351 6.77 -26.84 0.04
C SER A 351 6.53 -27.02 1.54
N GLY A 352 5.56 -26.29 2.09
CA GLY A 352 5.19 -26.40 3.50
C GLY A 352 4.62 -27.77 3.86
N PHE A 353 3.77 -28.33 3.00
CA PHE A 353 3.17 -29.65 3.21
C PHE A 353 4.18 -30.79 3.11
N ILE A 354 5.12 -30.73 2.16
CA ILE A 354 6.22 -31.68 2.07
C ILE A 354 7.09 -31.66 3.33
N LEU A 355 7.45 -30.47 3.83
CA LEU A 355 8.20 -30.34 5.07
C LEU A 355 7.39 -30.87 6.25
N TYR A 356 6.11 -30.62 6.29
CA TYR A 356 5.21 -31.11 7.34
C TYR A 356 5.12 -32.63 7.36
N LEU A 357 4.97 -33.28 6.18
CA LEU A 357 4.97 -34.74 6.09
C LEU A 357 6.30 -35.35 6.57
N ARG A 358 7.44 -34.71 6.25
CA ARG A 358 8.75 -35.16 6.77
C ARG A 358 8.84 -35.07 8.30
N THR A 359 8.19 -34.09 8.92
CA THR A 359 8.17 -33.98 10.40
C THR A 359 7.26 -34.99 11.07
N LEU A 360 6.22 -35.48 10.34
CA LEU A 360 5.36 -36.55 10.82
C LEU A 360 6.05 -37.92 10.80
N LEU A 361 6.95 -38.14 9.84
CA LEU A 361 7.67 -39.39 9.65
C LEU A 361 8.92 -39.54 10.56
N ARG A 362 9.37 -38.47 11.17
CA ARG A 362 10.41 -38.45 12.21
C ARG A 362 9.77 -38.54 13.59
#